data_17bb33bc723338b0506ae35f1209591d
#
_entry.id   17bb33bc723338b0506ae35f1209591d
#
_cell.length_a   1.000
_cell.length_b   1.000
_cell.length_c   1.000
_cell.angle_alpha   90.00
_cell.angle_beta   90.00
_cell.angle_gamma   90.00
#
_symmetry.space_group_name_H-M   'P 1'
#
loop_
_entity.id
_entity.type
_entity.pdbx_description
1 polymer ?
#
loop_
_entity_poly.entity_id
_entity_poly.type
_entity_poly.pdbx_seq_one_letter_code
_entity_poly.pdbx_strand_id
1 'polypeptide(L)'
;MYRNAFPDVQAVYLFGSCAEGSFWPTSDVDIALLLPHETAKRISSLYMMDLHAELEHLLSRDVDLINLRQVSTVLQKEVIIKGQRLDCQDQRAADEFEMLVLSFYQKLNEERQGIMEEFRKTKRAYPV
;
A
#
# COMPACT_ATOMS: atom_id res chain seq x y z
N MET A 1 -7.66 0.48 18.43
CA MET A 1 -8.46 1.43 17.66
C MET A 1 -8.85 0.91 16.29
N TYR A 2 -7.92 0.75 15.36
CA TYR A 2 -8.24 0.12 14.07
C TYR A 2 -8.80 -1.29 14.23
N ARG A 3 -8.43 -1.98 15.30
CA ARG A 3 -8.96 -3.32 15.61
C ARG A 3 -10.44 -3.30 15.96
N ASN A 4 -10.92 -2.22 16.57
CA ASN A 4 -12.34 -2.05 16.85
C ASN A 4 -13.14 -1.78 15.59
N ALA A 5 -12.56 -0.99 14.68
CA ALA A 5 -13.16 -0.70 13.38
C ALA A 5 -13.06 -1.90 12.44
N PHE A 6 -11.92 -2.59 12.46
CA PHE A 6 -11.63 -3.73 11.58
C PHE A 6 -11.07 -4.89 12.40
N PRO A 7 -11.94 -5.67 13.07
CA PRO A 7 -11.46 -6.78 13.91
C PRO A 7 -10.77 -7.88 13.11
N ASP A 8 -10.99 -7.93 11.80
CA ASP A 8 -10.40 -8.90 10.90
C ASP A 8 -9.17 -8.37 10.16
N VAL A 9 -8.60 -7.23 10.58
CA VAL A 9 -7.39 -6.69 9.97
C VAL A 9 -6.26 -7.71 10.02
N GLN A 10 -5.59 -7.90 8.88
CA GLN A 10 -4.52 -8.91 8.77
C GLN A 10 -3.16 -8.31 9.11
N ALA A 11 -2.91 -7.08 8.70
CA ALA A 11 -1.66 -6.39 8.98
C ALA A 11 -1.83 -4.88 8.87
N VAL A 12 -0.93 -4.15 9.53
CA VAL A 12 -0.87 -2.68 9.47
C VAL A 12 0.55 -2.28 9.11
N TYR A 13 0.69 -1.42 8.13
CA TYR A 13 1.98 -0.94 7.65
C TYR A 13 2.11 0.56 7.84
N LEU A 14 3.28 0.98 8.28
CA LEU A 14 3.69 2.38 8.27
C LEU A 14 4.58 2.59 7.06
N PHE A 15 4.31 3.61 6.26
CA PHE A 15 5.11 3.89 5.07
C PHE A 15 5.34 5.39 4.92
N GLY A 16 6.01 5.80 3.83
CA GLY A 16 6.34 7.19 3.60
C GLY A 16 7.47 7.69 4.48
N SER A 17 7.50 8.98 4.74
CA SER A 17 8.61 9.62 5.44
C SER A 17 8.83 9.10 6.86
N CYS A 18 7.77 8.76 7.57
CA CYS A 18 7.90 8.20 8.93
C CYS A 18 8.61 6.86 8.94
N ALA A 19 8.32 6.01 7.97
CA ALA A 19 8.95 4.69 7.86
C ALA A 19 10.42 4.78 7.46
N GLU A 20 10.78 5.80 6.67
CA GLU A 20 12.14 5.99 6.18
C GLU A 20 13.03 6.75 7.17
N GLY A 21 12.53 7.13 8.32
CA GLY A 21 13.29 7.87 9.31
C GLY A 21 13.41 9.36 9.03
N SER A 22 12.77 9.87 8.00
CA SER A 22 12.73 11.30 7.67
C SER A 22 11.59 11.99 8.40
N PHE A 23 11.48 11.71 9.68
CA PHE A 23 10.35 12.14 10.49
C PHE A 23 10.54 13.56 10.97
N TRP A 24 9.54 14.38 10.73
CA TRP A 24 9.44 15.75 11.24
C TRP A 24 8.15 15.88 12.05
N PRO A 25 8.10 16.75 13.05
CA PRO A 25 6.87 16.93 13.84
C PRO A 25 5.64 17.28 13.02
N THR A 26 5.83 17.87 11.84
CA THR A 26 4.75 18.24 10.93
C THR A 26 4.52 17.23 9.80
N SER A 27 5.28 16.13 9.78
CA SER A 27 5.12 15.12 8.74
C SER A 27 3.80 14.37 8.85
N ASP A 28 3.21 14.05 7.70
CA ASP A 28 2.04 13.19 7.64
C ASP A 28 2.41 11.77 8.06
N VAL A 29 1.46 11.07 8.64
CA VAL A 29 1.62 9.66 8.99
C VAL A 29 0.88 8.85 7.93
N ASP A 30 1.61 8.00 7.22
CA ASP A 30 1.07 7.18 6.14
C ASP A 30 0.86 5.75 6.66
N ILE A 31 -0.40 5.33 6.72
CA ILE A 31 -0.79 4.03 7.26
C ILE A 31 -1.56 3.23 6.20
N ALA A 32 -1.17 1.98 6.02
CA ALA A 32 -1.87 1.07 5.14
C ALA A 32 -2.43 -0.11 5.94
N LEU A 33 -3.70 -0.42 5.72
CA LEU A 33 -4.36 -1.54 6.33
C LEU A 33 -4.50 -2.69 5.34
N LEU A 34 -4.03 -3.87 5.71
CA LEU A 34 -4.24 -5.07 4.93
C LEU A 34 -5.45 -5.80 5.50
N LEU A 35 -6.54 -5.78 4.75
CA LEU A 35 -7.81 -6.39 5.13
C LEU A 35 -8.05 -7.64 4.28
N PRO A 36 -8.86 -8.61 4.77
CA PRO A 36 -9.26 -9.73 3.92
C PRO A 36 -9.94 -9.23 2.64
N HIS A 37 -9.84 -9.98 1.57
CA HIS A 37 -10.40 -9.59 0.27
C HIS A 37 -11.85 -9.14 0.35
N GLU A 38 -12.68 -9.90 1.05
CA GLU A 38 -14.10 -9.59 1.17
C GLU A 38 -14.34 -8.26 1.90
N THR A 39 -13.62 -8.06 2.99
CA THR A 39 -13.71 -6.82 3.78
C THR A 39 -13.21 -5.63 2.97
N ALA A 40 -12.09 -5.81 2.28
CA ALA A 40 -11.49 -4.73 1.48
C ALA A 40 -12.43 -4.25 0.38
N LYS A 41 -13.18 -5.16 -0.23
CA LYS A 41 -14.13 -4.81 -1.29
C LYS A 41 -15.39 -4.14 -0.76
N ARG A 42 -15.83 -4.51 0.44
CA ARG A 42 -17.12 -4.05 1.00
C ARG A 42 -17.01 -2.76 1.78
N ILE A 43 -15.80 -2.37 2.14
CA ILE A 43 -15.62 -1.21 3.00
C ILE A 43 -16.04 0.06 2.29
N SER A 44 -16.85 0.87 2.97
CA SER A 44 -17.27 2.16 2.42
C SER A 44 -16.23 3.23 2.72
N SER A 45 -16.21 4.25 1.86
CA SER A 45 -15.37 5.43 2.08
C SER A 45 -15.69 6.10 3.41
N LEU A 46 -16.96 6.13 3.79
CA LEU A 46 -17.39 6.76 5.05
C LEU A 46 -16.79 6.05 6.26
N TYR A 47 -16.73 4.73 6.22
CA TYR A 47 -16.16 3.96 7.32
C TYR A 47 -14.67 4.22 7.47
N MET A 48 -13.96 4.29 6.36
CA MET A 48 -12.54 4.64 6.35
C MET A 48 -12.31 6.07 6.86
N MET A 49 -13.19 6.99 6.52
CA MET A 49 -13.11 8.38 6.99
C MET A 49 -13.25 8.50 8.50
N ASP A 50 -14.13 7.71 9.09
CA ASP A 50 -14.30 7.71 10.55
C ASP A 50 -13.02 7.26 11.25
N LEU A 51 -12.42 6.18 10.79
CA LEU A 51 -11.15 5.70 11.33
C LEU A 51 -10.03 6.70 11.10
N HIS A 52 -10.00 7.30 9.93
CA HIS A 52 -9.04 8.34 9.57
C HIS A 52 -9.11 9.51 10.55
N ALA A 53 -10.32 10.01 10.82
CA ALA A 53 -10.52 11.11 11.75
C ALA A 53 -10.07 10.74 13.17
N GLU A 54 -10.38 9.54 13.63
CA GLU A 54 -9.95 9.08 14.95
C GLU A 54 -8.43 9.02 15.07
N LEU A 55 -7.77 8.50 14.03
CA LEU A 55 -6.31 8.40 14.02
C LEU A 55 -5.66 9.78 14.03
N GLU A 56 -6.19 10.72 13.24
CA GLU A 56 -5.68 12.10 13.24
C GLU A 56 -5.82 12.75 14.59
N HIS A 57 -6.96 12.54 15.25
CA HIS A 57 -7.19 13.08 16.58
C HIS A 57 -6.22 12.51 17.62
N LEU A 58 -5.99 11.20 17.59
CA LEU A 58 -5.11 10.55 18.55
C LEU A 58 -3.65 10.89 18.34
N LEU A 59 -3.21 10.96 17.09
CA LEU A 59 -1.83 11.23 16.77
C LEU A 59 -1.51 12.72 16.71
N SER A 60 -2.54 13.57 16.71
CA SER A 60 -2.41 15.02 16.55
C SER A 60 -1.63 15.39 15.29
N ARG A 61 -1.87 14.65 14.20
CA ARG A 61 -1.19 14.78 12.92
C ARG A 61 -2.12 14.43 11.79
N ASP A 62 -1.77 14.90 10.61
CA ASP A 62 -2.44 14.43 9.39
C ASP A 62 -2.07 12.98 9.16
N VAL A 63 -3.06 12.16 8.83
CA VAL A 63 -2.90 10.73 8.57
C VAL A 63 -3.39 10.44 7.17
N ASP A 64 -2.59 9.72 6.40
CA ASP A 64 -3.01 9.17 5.12
C ASP A 64 -3.29 7.69 5.33
N LEU A 65 -4.55 7.31 5.24
CA LEU A 65 -5.00 5.94 5.51
C LEU A 65 -5.46 5.30 4.21
N ILE A 66 -4.81 4.20 3.83
CA ILE A 66 -5.15 3.49 2.60
C ILE A 66 -5.60 2.06 2.88
N ASN A 67 -6.48 1.57 2.01
CA ASN A 67 -6.89 0.17 1.93
C ASN A 67 -5.93 -0.53 0.98
N LEU A 68 -4.96 -1.25 1.52
CA LEU A 68 -3.80 -1.73 0.76
C LEU A 68 -4.17 -2.65 -0.39
N ARG A 69 -5.25 -3.43 -0.29
CA ARG A 69 -5.67 -4.30 -1.39
C ARG A 69 -6.33 -3.57 -2.55
N GLN A 70 -6.75 -2.33 -2.34
CA GLN A 70 -7.49 -1.54 -3.33
C GLN A 70 -6.66 -0.48 -4.05
N VAL A 71 -5.40 -0.33 -3.69
CA VAL A 71 -4.51 0.64 -4.37
C VAL A 71 -3.72 -0.04 -5.48
N SER A 72 -3.00 0.77 -6.26
CA SER A 72 -2.23 0.24 -7.40
C SER A 72 -1.10 -0.69 -6.94
N THR A 73 -0.67 -1.56 -7.85
CA THR A 73 0.45 -2.47 -7.59
C THR A 73 1.73 -1.71 -7.26
N VAL A 74 1.95 -0.57 -7.91
CA VAL A 74 3.14 0.26 -7.67
C VAL A 74 3.14 0.77 -6.23
N LEU A 75 2.00 1.29 -5.76
CA LEU A 75 1.89 1.77 -4.38
C LEU A 75 1.98 0.61 -3.37
N GLN A 76 1.36 -0.51 -3.68
CA GLN A 76 1.48 -1.71 -2.84
C GLN A 76 2.94 -2.12 -2.67
N LYS A 77 3.70 -2.14 -3.75
CA LYS A 77 5.12 -2.47 -3.72
C LYS A 77 5.92 -1.48 -2.89
N GLU A 78 5.64 -0.18 -3.02
CA GLU A 78 6.31 0.85 -2.22
C GLU A 78 6.07 0.63 -0.72
N VAL A 79 4.83 0.33 -0.34
CA VAL A 79 4.49 0.06 1.05
C VAL A 79 5.23 -1.16 1.58
N ILE A 80 5.31 -2.22 0.78
CA ILE A 80 5.94 -3.48 1.20
C ILE A 80 7.45 -3.34 1.34
N ILE A 81 8.10 -2.69 0.37
CA ILE A 81 9.56 -2.62 0.34
C ILE A 81 10.10 -1.56 1.29
N LYS A 82 9.50 -0.37 1.29
CA LYS A 82 9.99 0.76 2.07
C LYS A 82 9.29 0.93 3.41
N GLY A 83 8.09 0.36 3.55
CA GLY A 83 7.30 0.48 4.76
C GLY A 83 7.74 -0.48 5.85
N GLN A 84 7.13 -0.31 7.01
CA GLN A 84 7.34 -1.17 8.17
C GLN A 84 6.02 -1.81 8.58
N ARG A 85 6.05 -3.11 8.79
CA ARG A 85 4.90 -3.82 9.32
C ARG A 85 4.80 -3.56 10.81
N LEU A 86 3.86 -2.72 11.21
CA LEU A 86 3.70 -2.33 12.62
C LEU A 86 2.99 -3.38 13.44
N ASP A 87 1.99 -4.04 12.84
CA ASP A 87 1.19 -5.04 13.51
C ASP A 87 0.79 -6.08 12.48
N CYS A 88 0.74 -7.34 12.90
CA CYS A 88 0.41 -8.43 12.01
C CYS A 88 -0.40 -9.48 12.76
N GLN A 89 -1.70 -9.52 12.51
CA GLN A 89 -2.60 -10.49 13.11
C GLN A 89 -2.58 -11.81 12.36
N ASP A 90 -2.34 -11.77 11.05
CA ASP A 90 -2.31 -12.94 10.19
C ASP A 90 -1.05 -12.88 9.33
N GLN A 91 0.04 -13.42 9.86
CA GLN A 91 1.34 -13.40 9.20
C GLN A 91 1.30 -14.12 7.86
N ARG A 92 0.59 -15.22 7.77
CA ARG A 92 0.47 -16.00 6.54
C ARG A 92 -0.19 -15.18 5.44
N ALA A 93 -1.28 -14.51 5.76
CA ALA A 93 -1.99 -13.68 4.78
C ALA A 93 -1.12 -12.51 4.32
N ALA A 94 -0.40 -11.88 5.25
CA ALA A 94 0.50 -10.77 4.92
C ALA A 94 1.64 -11.25 4.03
N ASP A 95 2.26 -12.38 4.35
CA ASP A 95 3.35 -12.95 3.55
C ASP A 95 2.88 -13.32 2.14
N GLU A 96 1.71 -13.94 2.03
CA GLU A 96 1.14 -14.28 0.73
C GLU A 96 0.84 -13.03 -0.11
N PHE A 97 0.29 -12.00 0.52
CA PHE A 97 0.01 -10.74 -0.14
C PHE A 97 1.28 -10.10 -0.67
N GLU A 98 2.32 -10.03 0.16
CA GLU A 98 3.60 -9.45 -0.24
C GLU A 98 4.22 -10.20 -1.40
N MET A 99 4.17 -11.52 -1.37
CA MET A 99 4.67 -12.37 -2.44
C MET A 99 3.95 -12.11 -3.76
N LEU A 100 2.63 -12.04 -3.71
CA LEU A 100 1.82 -11.77 -4.89
C LEU A 100 2.10 -10.40 -5.48
N VAL A 101 2.20 -9.38 -4.64
CA VAL A 101 2.49 -8.01 -5.09
C VAL A 101 3.85 -7.94 -5.78
N LEU A 102 4.86 -8.52 -5.18
CA LEU A 102 6.21 -8.52 -5.76
C LEU A 102 6.26 -9.28 -7.07
N SER A 103 5.51 -10.39 -7.18
CA SER A 103 5.40 -11.15 -8.42
C SER A 103 4.73 -10.35 -9.54
N PHE A 104 3.64 -9.67 -9.22
CA PHE A 104 2.95 -8.82 -10.20
C PHE A 104 3.82 -7.64 -10.62
N TYR A 105 4.51 -7.03 -9.68
CA TYR A 105 5.39 -5.91 -9.97
C TYR A 105 6.53 -6.33 -10.90
N GLN A 106 7.13 -7.47 -10.64
CA GLN A 106 8.17 -8.03 -11.49
C GLN A 106 7.66 -8.27 -12.92
N LYS A 107 6.48 -8.85 -13.03
CA LYS A 107 5.85 -9.09 -14.33
C LYS A 107 5.61 -7.79 -15.09
N LEU A 108 5.12 -6.77 -14.42
CA LEU A 108 4.94 -5.45 -15.04
C LEU A 108 6.24 -4.87 -15.55
N ASN A 109 7.32 -5.01 -14.77
CA ASN A 109 8.63 -4.54 -15.18
C ASN A 109 9.16 -5.31 -16.41
N GLU A 110 8.97 -6.61 -16.46
CA GLU A 110 9.39 -7.42 -17.60
C GLU A 110 8.64 -7.01 -18.87
N GLU A 111 7.34 -6.79 -18.77
CA GLU A 111 6.53 -6.32 -19.89
C GLU A 111 7.00 -4.95 -20.36
N ARG A 112 7.30 -4.06 -19.43
CA ARG A 112 7.78 -2.72 -19.74
C ARG A 112 9.14 -2.76 -20.43
N GLN A 113 10.03 -3.62 -19.96
CA GLN A 113 11.35 -3.81 -20.59
C GLN A 113 11.21 -4.37 -22.00
N GLY A 114 10.32 -5.32 -22.20
CA GLY A 114 10.06 -5.87 -23.53
C GLY A 114 9.62 -4.80 -24.51
N ILE A 115 8.71 -3.93 -24.08
CA ILE A 115 8.25 -2.81 -24.91
C ILE A 115 9.40 -1.85 -25.22
N MET A 116 10.22 -1.55 -24.23
CA MET A 116 11.36 -0.65 -24.41
C MET A 116 12.42 -1.23 -25.36
N GLU A 117 12.69 -2.53 -25.26
CA GLU A 117 13.63 -3.20 -26.15
C GLU A 117 13.14 -3.18 -27.58
N GLU A 118 11.87 -3.46 -27.80
CA GLU A 118 11.29 -3.43 -29.13
C GLU A 118 11.34 -2.03 -29.72
N PHE A 119 11.07 -1.03 -28.90
CA PHE A 119 11.21 0.37 -29.28
C PHE A 119 12.62 0.69 -29.74
N ARG A 120 13.64 0.20 -29.03
CA ARG A 120 15.05 0.40 -29.39
C ARG A 120 15.40 -0.28 -30.70
N LYS A 121 14.90 -1.49 -30.93
CA LYS A 121 15.17 -2.24 -32.15
C LYS A 121 14.64 -1.54 -33.38
N THR A 122 13.46 -0.99 -33.30
CA THR A 122 12.84 -0.30 -34.43
C THR A 122 13.36 1.12 -34.59
N LYS A 123 13.99 1.68 -33.55
CA LYS A 123 14.46 3.06 -33.48
C LYS A 123 13.35 4.09 -33.73
N ARG A 124 12.12 3.67 -33.63
CA ARG A 124 10.97 4.56 -33.73
C ARG A 124 9.77 3.87 -33.09
N ALA A 125 9.09 4.63 -32.26
CA ALA A 125 7.90 4.14 -31.60
C ALA A 125 6.70 4.14 -32.56
N TYR A 126 6.78 4.94 -33.60
CA TYR A 126 5.67 5.13 -34.50
C TYR A 126 6.08 4.89 -35.92
N PRO A 127 5.23 4.27 -36.70
CA PRO A 127 5.40 4.17 -38.13
C PRO A 127 5.13 5.54 -38.70
N VAL A 128 6.15 6.26 -38.89
CA VAL A 128 6.04 7.58 -39.44
C VAL A 128 6.21 7.51 -40.95
#